data_3ace4f11b881b5855ede2d60acd4ae76
#
_entry.id   3ace4f11b881b5855ede2d60acd4ae76
#
_cell.length_a   1.000
_cell.length_b   1.000
_cell.length_c   1.000
_cell.angle_alpha   90.00
_cell.angle_beta   90.00
_cell.angle_gamma   90.00
#
_symmetry.space_group_name_H-M   'P 1'
#
loop_
_entity.id
_entity.type
_entity.pdbx_description
1 polymer ?
#
loop_
_entity_poly.entity_id
_entity_poly.type
_entity_poly.pdbx_seq_one_letter_code
_entity_poly.pdbx_strand_id
1 'polypeptide(L)'
;MIDFLKKQLFTVHQNGKQQVSEVFKYIGPGIIVTVGFIDPGNWAANLAAGASYGYELLWVVTLSTIMLILLQHNVAHLGIVRGQCLSECAYESLPRYASRFVLSTAGIAAAATALAEFIGAAIALKMLFGIPILIGSILTALICTVMLITNSYRKLERIIAGFVSLIALAYLVEVNMVNVDWAAAGIGWVDPNIPNTSMLVILSILGAVIMPHNLFLHSEIIQSRQFNTQDPAIMKRQLRYEFLDTLLSMGIGWMINSAMIILAAAVFFAHGIEVTELEQAEELLRPLIGPAAGIIFAIALLFAGFASSATAGMAGASIFAGMFGESYDMKDFHTRLGLALTYVPALLLIVFITDSFQALLFSQMFLSLQLPITIFLQLYMTSSRKVMGEYANRKFTNILLWGIGIIVTIMNIYLLIVG
;
A
#
# COMPACT_ATOMS: atom_id res chain seq x y z
N MET A 1 24.62 9.62 -2.84
CA MET A 1 23.15 9.81 -2.71
C MET A 1 22.81 11.30 -2.56
N ILE A 2 23.39 12.03 -1.59
CA ILE A 2 23.14 13.48 -1.39
C ILE A 2 23.57 14.33 -2.58
N ASP A 3 24.71 14.06 -3.22
CA ASP A 3 25.14 14.75 -4.45
C ASP A 3 24.30 14.38 -5.67
N PHE A 4 23.75 13.16 -5.70
CA PHE A 4 22.81 12.72 -6.71
C PHE A 4 21.48 13.49 -6.59
N LEU A 5 20.94 13.64 -5.38
CA LEU A 5 19.74 14.42 -5.09
C LEU A 5 19.93 15.92 -5.35
N LYS A 6 21.07 16.50 -4.92
CA LYS A 6 21.42 17.89 -5.23
C LYS A 6 21.53 18.15 -6.74
N LYS A 7 22.21 17.28 -7.48
CA LYS A 7 22.34 17.42 -8.95
C LYS A 7 21.00 17.24 -9.66
N GLN A 8 20.06 16.50 -9.10
CA GLN A 8 18.70 16.34 -9.63
C GLN A 8 17.82 17.56 -9.36
N LEU A 9 17.86 18.11 -8.14
CA LEU A 9 17.09 19.31 -7.76
C LEU A 9 17.57 20.58 -8.47
N PHE A 10 18.89 20.74 -8.70
CA PHE A 10 19.45 21.94 -9.34
C PHE A 10 19.33 21.96 -10.87
N THR A 11 19.16 20.80 -11.54
CA THR A 11 18.95 20.79 -13.03
C THR A 11 17.53 21.20 -13.41
N VAL A 12 16.60 21.26 -12.46
CA VAL A 12 15.21 21.72 -12.64
C VAL A 12 15.12 23.25 -12.84
N HIS A 13 16.17 23.99 -12.48
CA HIS A 13 16.07 25.47 -12.37
C HIS A 13 16.29 26.28 -13.68
N GLN A 14 16.68 25.66 -14.78
CA GLN A 14 17.02 26.45 -16.02
C GLN A 14 15.96 26.46 -17.12
N ASN A 15 14.87 25.63 -17.04
CA ASN A 15 13.76 25.69 -18.03
C ASN A 15 12.38 25.52 -17.32
N GLY A 16 12.14 26.31 -16.30
CA GLY A 16 11.15 26.06 -15.25
C GLY A 16 9.70 25.79 -15.68
N LYS A 17 9.14 26.46 -16.71
CA LYS A 17 7.71 26.31 -17.03
C LYS A 17 7.39 25.09 -17.91
N GLN A 18 8.25 24.73 -18.86
CA GLN A 18 8.01 23.54 -19.71
C GLN A 18 8.30 22.23 -18.98
N GLN A 19 9.33 22.19 -18.12
CA GLN A 19 9.68 21.00 -17.35
C GLN A 19 8.65 20.69 -16.25
N VAL A 20 8.10 21.70 -15.58
CA VAL A 20 7.02 21.51 -14.57
C VAL A 20 5.78 20.90 -15.22
N SER A 21 5.38 21.40 -16.41
CA SER A 21 4.25 20.82 -17.16
C SER A 21 4.49 19.38 -17.61
N GLU A 22 5.74 19.00 -17.92
CA GLU A 22 6.07 17.61 -18.29
C GLU A 22 6.05 16.67 -17.07
N VAL A 23 6.58 17.10 -15.92
CA VAL A 23 6.54 16.31 -14.68
C VAL A 23 5.11 15.94 -14.33
N PHE A 24 4.18 16.90 -14.38
CA PHE A 24 2.75 16.63 -14.07
C PHE A 24 2.06 15.64 -15.01
N LYS A 25 2.60 15.37 -16.20
CA LYS A 25 2.07 14.30 -17.07
C LYS A 25 2.41 12.90 -16.57
N TYR A 26 3.47 12.77 -15.77
CA TYR A 26 3.95 11.49 -15.25
C TYR A 26 3.64 11.29 -13.76
N ILE A 27 3.23 12.34 -13.04
CA ILE A 27 2.69 12.24 -11.69
C ILE A 27 1.29 11.63 -11.76
N GLY A 28 1.03 10.63 -10.95
CA GLY A 28 -0.29 10.02 -10.79
C GLY A 28 -0.28 8.53 -10.48
N PRO A 29 0.49 7.65 -11.14
CA PRO A 29 0.54 6.23 -10.77
C PRO A 29 0.97 6.02 -9.32
N GLY A 30 2.00 6.73 -8.86
CA GLY A 30 2.43 6.70 -7.46
C GLY A 30 1.34 7.21 -6.50
N ILE A 31 0.61 8.27 -6.85
CA ILE A 31 -0.51 8.78 -6.05
C ILE A 31 -1.64 7.75 -5.96
N ILE A 32 -1.99 7.07 -7.07
CA ILE A 32 -3.01 6.02 -7.07
C ILE A 32 -2.63 4.89 -6.12
N VAL A 33 -1.37 4.45 -6.19
CA VAL A 33 -0.85 3.42 -5.29
C VAL A 33 -0.82 3.91 -3.84
N THR A 34 -0.50 5.20 -3.60
CA THR A 34 -0.51 5.80 -2.25
C THR A 34 -1.92 5.84 -1.64
N VAL A 35 -2.93 6.15 -2.44
CA VAL A 35 -4.33 6.05 -1.97
C VAL A 35 -4.65 4.62 -1.52
N GLY A 36 -4.09 3.62 -2.20
CA GLY A 36 -4.25 2.20 -1.84
C GLY A 36 -3.56 1.81 -0.53
N PHE A 37 -2.63 2.61 0.00
CA PHE A 37 -1.99 2.30 1.29
C PHE A 37 -2.27 3.31 2.42
N ILE A 38 -3.23 4.20 2.23
CA ILE A 38 -3.91 4.95 3.29
C ILE A 38 -5.28 4.29 3.48
N ASP A 39 -5.28 3.07 3.93
CA ASP A 39 -6.40 2.15 3.97
C ASP A 39 -6.75 1.74 5.41
N PRO A 40 -7.91 1.11 5.64
CA PRO A 40 -8.33 0.66 6.96
C PRO A 40 -7.33 -0.30 7.64
N GLY A 41 -6.62 -1.13 6.88
CA GLY A 41 -5.61 -2.05 7.39
C GLY A 41 -4.40 -1.31 7.98
N ASN A 42 -3.88 -0.31 7.25
CA ASN A 42 -2.84 0.59 7.75
C ASN A 42 -3.30 1.37 9.00
N TRP A 43 -4.54 1.85 8.99
CA TRP A 43 -5.06 2.58 10.14
C TRP A 43 -5.11 1.70 11.38
N ALA A 44 -5.60 0.47 11.27
CA ALA A 44 -5.62 -0.48 12.38
C ALA A 44 -4.20 -0.80 12.89
N ALA A 45 -3.24 -1.07 11.98
CA ALA A 45 -1.87 -1.38 12.35
C ALA A 45 -1.16 -0.21 13.04
N ASN A 46 -1.32 1.02 12.53
CA ASN A 46 -0.75 2.23 13.11
C ASN A 46 -1.38 2.56 14.47
N LEU A 47 -2.70 2.42 14.58
CA LEU A 47 -3.44 2.62 15.82
C LEU A 47 -2.98 1.63 16.89
N ALA A 48 -2.89 0.33 16.57
CA ALA A 48 -2.38 -0.71 17.45
C ALA A 48 -0.93 -0.43 17.88
N ALA A 49 -0.08 -0.01 16.94
CA ALA A 49 1.31 0.31 17.23
C ALA A 49 1.44 1.45 18.24
N GLY A 50 0.80 2.58 17.98
CA GLY A 50 0.87 3.74 18.85
C GLY A 50 0.21 3.51 20.20
N ALA A 51 -0.97 2.88 20.23
CA ALA A 51 -1.72 2.64 21.46
C ALA A 51 -1.07 1.60 22.38
N SER A 52 -0.43 0.55 21.84
CA SER A 52 0.15 -0.54 22.64
C SER A 52 1.63 -0.36 22.95
N TYR A 53 2.38 0.32 22.05
CA TYR A 53 3.85 0.41 22.15
C TYR A 53 4.37 1.86 22.15
N GLY A 54 3.47 2.84 22.22
CA GLY A 54 3.88 4.24 22.21
C GLY A 54 4.64 4.61 20.93
N TYR A 55 5.82 5.20 21.07
CA TYR A 55 6.65 5.63 19.93
C TYR A 55 7.62 4.56 19.44
N GLU A 56 7.71 3.40 20.11
CA GLU A 56 8.78 2.41 19.89
C GLU A 56 8.76 1.77 18.49
N LEU A 57 7.61 1.77 17.78
CA LEU A 57 7.48 1.16 16.46
C LEU A 57 7.54 2.16 15.29
N LEU A 58 7.88 3.42 15.50
CA LEU A 58 8.03 4.43 14.44
C LEU A 58 9.11 4.07 13.42
N TRP A 59 10.17 3.39 13.84
CA TRP A 59 11.22 2.90 12.94
C TRP A 59 10.69 1.90 11.91
N VAL A 60 9.67 1.10 12.27
CA VAL A 60 9.07 0.10 11.37
C VAL A 60 8.42 0.78 10.17
N VAL A 61 7.63 1.84 10.41
CA VAL A 61 7.00 2.62 9.33
C VAL A 61 8.06 3.25 8.43
N THR A 62 9.12 3.79 9.01
CA THR A 62 10.22 4.42 8.26
C THR A 62 10.95 3.40 7.41
N LEU A 63 11.34 2.27 8.00
CA LEU A 63 12.04 1.20 7.30
C LEU A 63 11.15 0.61 6.19
N SER A 64 9.89 0.30 6.50
CA SER A 64 8.92 -0.22 5.53
C SER A 64 8.71 0.73 4.36
N THR A 65 8.62 2.05 4.62
CA THR A 65 8.46 3.05 3.56
C THR A 65 9.71 3.17 2.68
N ILE A 66 10.91 3.10 3.25
CA ILE A 66 12.16 3.07 2.48
C ILE A 66 12.19 1.83 1.57
N MET A 67 11.85 0.66 2.12
CA MET A 67 11.73 -0.58 1.34
C MET A 67 10.69 -0.45 0.24
N LEU A 68 9.51 0.11 0.56
CA LEU A 68 8.42 0.33 -0.39
C LEU A 68 8.85 1.20 -1.57
N ILE A 69 9.49 2.36 -1.33
CA ILE A 69 9.97 3.26 -2.39
C ILE A 69 10.90 2.52 -3.35
N LEU A 70 11.81 1.71 -2.83
CA LEU A 70 12.78 0.95 -3.63
C LEU A 70 12.09 -0.15 -4.46
N LEU A 71 11.15 -0.88 -3.85
CA LEU A 71 10.40 -1.95 -4.51
C LEU A 71 9.43 -1.40 -5.54
N GLN A 72 8.68 -0.36 -5.22
CA GLN A 72 7.71 0.26 -6.14
C GLN A 72 8.41 0.87 -7.36
N HIS A 73 9.51 1.62 -7.15
CA HIS A 73 10.30 2.14 -8.27
C HIS A 73 10.86 1.00 -9.13
N ASN A 74 11.35 -0.07 -8.52
CA ASN A 74 11.93 -1.19 -9.26
C ASN A 74 10.88 -1.95 -10.08
N VAL A 75 9.67 -2.14 -9.56
CA VAL A 75 8.59 -2.81 -10.31
C VAL A 75 7.97 -1.91 -11.38
N ALA A 76 7.86 -0.61 -11.13
CA ALA A 76 7.47 0.36 -12.15
C ALA A 76 8.47 0.41 -13.30
N HIS A 77 9.77 0.34 -13.00
CA HIS A 77 10.83 0.24 -14.00
C HIS A 77 10.64 -1.01 -14.90
N LEU A 78 10.25 -2.17 -14.33
CA LEU A 78 9.92 -3.35 -15.11
C LEU A 78 8.72 -3.07 -16.04
N GLY A 79 7.62 -2.52 -15.52
CA GLY A 79 6.43 -2.19 -16.30
C GLY A 79 6.71 -1.22 -17.45
N ILE A 80 7.54 -0.20 -17.22
CA ILE A 80 7.94 0.78 -18.23
C ILE A 80 8.78 0.15 -19.34
N VAL A 81 9.80 -0.62 -18.97
CA VAL A 81 10.77 -1.20 -19.92
C VAL A 81 10.15 -2.32 -20.74
N ARG A 82 9.34 -3.17 -20.10
CA ARG A 82 8.73 -4.34 -20.74
C ARG A 82 7.42 -4.02 -21.47
N GLY A 83 6.69 -2.99 -21.04
CA GLY A 83 5.30 -2.78 -21.44
C GLY A 83 4.38 -3.93 -20.98
N GLN A 84 4.75 -4.63 -19.91
CA GLN A 84 4.07 -5.78 -19.34
C GLN A 84 4.09 -5.67 -17.83
N CYS A 85 3.05 -6.16 -17.14
CA CYS A 85 3.04 -6.20 -15.69
C CYS A 85 3.88 -7.37 -15.14
N LEU A 86 4.11 -7.37 -13.82
CA LEU A 86 4.93 -8.39 -13.16
C LEU A 86 4.36 -9.80 -13.34
N SER A 87 3.01 -9.96 -13.40
CA SER A 87 2.35 -11.27 -13.60
C SER A 87 2.52 -11.80 -15.01
N GLU A 88 2.41 -10.95 -16.04
CA GLU A 88 2.67 -11.30 -17.44
C GLU A 88 4.15 -11.69 -17.63
N CYS A 89 5.08 -10.92 -17.06
CA CYS A 89 6.50 -11.25 -17.08
C CYS A 89 6.79 -12.59 -16.39
N ALA A 90 6.09 -12.92 -15.30
CA ALA A 90 6.21 -14.19 -14.60
C ALA A 90 5.72 -15.36 -15.46
N TYR A 91 4.60 -15.17 -16.18
CA TYR A 91 4.07 -16.17 -17.09
C TYR A 91 5.04 -16.49 -18.23
N GLU A 92 5.67 -15.47 -18.83
CA GLU A 92 6.60 -15.64 -19.95
C GLU A 92 7.96 -16.23 -19.53
N SER A 93 8.43 -15.89 -18.33
CA SER A 93 9.82 -16.17 -17.92
C SER A 93 9.99 -17.37 -17.01
N LEU A 94 8.94 -17.82 -16.32
CA LEU A 94 8.98 -18.96 -15.41
C LEU A 94 8.32 -20.22 -16.03
N PRO A 95 8.70 -21.43 -15.57
CA PRO A 95 7.92 -22.63 -15.85
C PRO A 95 6.48 -22.45 -15.36
N ARG A 96 5.52 -22.95 -16.12
CA ARG A 96 4.07 -22.73 -15.87
C ARG A 96 3.62 -23.07 -14.45
N TYR A 97 4.14 -24.14 -13.85
CA TYR A 97 3.83 -24.54 -12.49
C TYR A 97 4.34 -23.52 -11.46
N ALA A 98 5.57 -23.02 -11.65
CA ALA A 98 6.19 -22.03 -10.76
C ALA A 98 5.47 -20.68 -10.87
N SER A 99 5.17 -20.22 -12.08
CA SER A 99 4.40 -19.00 -12.32
C SER A 99 3.03 -19.08 -11.63
N ARG A 100 2.26 -20.16 -11.87
CA ARG A 100 0.95 -20.36 -11.25
C ARG A 100 1.03 -20.40 -9.73
N PHE A 101 2.01 -21.10 -9.15
CA PHE A 101 2.18 -21.15 -7.71
C PHE A 101 2.40 -19.75 -7.13
N VAL A 102 3.40 -19.01 -7.64
CA VAL A 102 3.73 -17.66 -7.15
C VAL A 102 2.56 -16.70 -7.31
N LEU A 103 1.94 -16.69 -8.48
CA LEU A 103 0.80 -15.79 -8.75
C LEU A 103 -0.44 -16.17 -7.93
N SER A 104 -0.66 -17.47 -7.63
CA SER A 104 -1.75 -17.87 -6.72
C SER A 104 -1.53 -17.34 -5.30
N THR A 105 -0.29 -17.37 -4.78
CA THR A 105 -0.01 -16.78 -3.46
C THR A 105 -0.25 -15.27 -3.44
N ALA A 106 0.09 -14.56 -4.54
CA ALA A 106 -0.19 -13.14 -4.68
C ALA A 106 -1.70 -12.84 -4.81
N GLY A 107 -2.45 -13.71 -5.50
CA GLY A 107 -3.93 -13.64 -5.56
C GLY A 107 -4.58 -13.83 -4.19
N ILE A 108 -4.07 -14.76 -3.38
CA ILE A 108 -4.53 -14.95 -1.99
C ILE A 108 -4.24 -13.70 -1.15
N ALA A 109 -3.08 -13.07 -1.32
CA ALA A 109 -2.76 -11.81 -0.65
C ALA A 109 -3.73 -10.69 -1.06
N ALA A 110 -4.08 -10.58 -2.36
CA ALA A 110 -5.09 -9.63 -2.82
C ALA A 110 -6.47 -9.88 -2.19
N ALA A 111 -6.86 -11.15 -1.98
CA ALA A 111 -8.10 -11.51 -1.30
C ALA A 111 -8.05 -11.17 0.20
N ALA A 112 -6.90 -11.37 0.87
CA ALA A 112 -6.71 -10.96 2.26
C ALA A 112 -6.80 -9.44 2.43
N THR A 113 -6.27 -8.67 1.46
CA THR A 113 -6.47 -7.22 1.42
C THR A 113 -7.94 -6.89 1.24
N ALA A 114 -8.62 -7.45 0.25
CA ALA A 114 -10.04 -7.18 0.02
C ALA A 114 -10.90 -7.45 1.27
N LEU A 115 -10.56 -8.47 2.06
CA LEU A 115 -11.19 -8.74 3.34
C LEU A 115 -11.05 -7.55 4.31
N ALA A 116 -9.82 -7.05 4.51
CA ALA A 116 -9.58 -5.90 5.38
C ALA A 116 -10.34 -4.66 4.91
N GLU A 117 -10.32 -4.40 3.61
CA GLU A 117 -10.95 -3.23 3.01
C GLU A 117 -12.47 -3.26 3.13
N PHE A 118 -13.06 -4.44 2.94
CA PHE A 118 -14.52 -4.63 3.13
C PHE A 118 -14.92 -4.45 4.59
N ILE A 119 -14.12 -4.94 5.53
CA ILE A 119 -14.36 -4.73 6.97
C ILE A 119 -14.26 -3.24 7.29
N GLY A 120 -13.23 -2.54 6.84
CA GLY A 120 -13.05 -1.11 7.10
C GLY A 120 -14.18 -0.26 6.56
N ALA A 121 -14.58 -0.48 5.30
CA ALA A 121 -15.75 0.20 4.73
C ALA A 121 -17.05 -0.14 5.47
N ALA A 122 -17.20 -1.39 5.90
CA ALA A 122 -18.39 -1.83 6.66
C ALA A 122 -18.42 -1.23 8.07
N ILE A 123 -17.27 -1.05 8.75
CA ILE A 123 -17.17 -0.30 10.00
C ILE A 123 -17.66 1.12 9.80
N ALA A 124 -17.23 1.78 8.74
CA ALA A 124 -17.71 3.14 8.42
C ALA A 124 -19.23 3.18 8.16
N LEU A 125 -19.78 2.22 7.43
CA LEU A 125 -21.23 2.10 7.22
C LEU A 125 -21.98 1.82 8.53
N LYS A 126 -21.41 1.04 9.45
CA LYS A 126 -21.94 0.82 10.79
C LYS A 126 -21.95 2.12 11.59
N MET A 127 -20.86 2.91 11.57
CA MET A 127 -20.76 4.19 12.28
C MET A 127 -21.76 5.22 11.73
N LEU A 128 -21.95 5.30 10.41
CA LEU A 128 -22.81 6.32 9.78
C LEU A 128 -24.28 5.96 9.78
N PHE A 129 -24.61 4.68 9.57
CA PHE A 129 -25.96 4.23 9.27
C PHE A 129 -26.45 3.05 10.14
N GLY A 130 -25.60 2.53 11.04
CA GLY A 130 -25.95 1.36 11.86
C GLY A 130 -26.02 0.04 11.08
N ILE A 131 -25.42 -0.03 9.87
CA ILE A 131 -25.46 -1.23 9.01
C ILE A 131 -24.53 -2.30 9.58
N PRO A 132 -25.01 -3.56 9.77
CA PRO A 132 -24.15 -4.65 10.22
C PRO A 132 -22.95 -4.89 9.30
N ILE A 133 -21.78 -5.29 9.86
CA ILE A 133 -20.51 -5.46 9.14
C ILE A 133 -20.68 -6.35 7.90
N LEU A 134 -21.34 -7.50 8.02
CA LEU A 134 -21.54 -8.41 6.89
C LEU A 134 -22.30 -7.76 5.74
N ILE A 135 -23.40 -7.04 6.03
CA ILE A 135 -24.19 -6.35 5.01
C ILE A 135 -23.38 -5.20 4.40
N GLY A 136 -22.68 -4.42 5.22
CA GLY A 136 -21.79 -3.36 4.76
C GLY A 136 -20.69 -3.86 3.84
N SER A 137 -20.09 -5.00 4.16
CA SER A 137 -19.06 -5.65 3.33
C SER A 137 -19.61 -6.11 1.99
N ILE A 138 -20.81 -6.72 1.96
CA ILE A 138 -21.48 -7.14 0.72
C ILE A 138 -21.80 -5.92 -0.16
N LEU A 139 -22.34 -4.85 0.43
CA LEU A 139 -22.61 -3.61 -0.28
C LEU A 139 -21.34 -2.99 -0.88
N THR A 140 -20.26 -2.95 -0.10
CA THR A 140 -18.96 -2.46 -0.57
C THR A 140 -18.44 -3.27 -1.75
N ALA A 141 -18.44 -4.60 -1.65
CA ALA A 141 -18.00 -5.48 -2.73
C ALA A 141 -18.84 -5.30 -4.01
N LEU A 142 -20.16 -5.18 -3.86
CA LEU A 142 -21.07 -4.96 -4.99
C LEU A 142 -20.81 -3.61 -5.68
N ILE A 143 -20.70 -2.53 -4.89
CA ILE A 143 -20.41 -1.20 -5.42
C ILE A 143 -19.06 -1.18 -6.13
N CYS A 144 -18.01 -1.72 -5.52
CA CYS A 144 -16.67 -1.79 -6.15
C CYS A 144 -16.70 -2.63 -7.43
N THR A 145 -17.41 -3.77 -7.44
CA THR A 145 -17.55 -4.60 -8.65
C THR A 145 -18.21 -3.80 -9.79
N VAL A 146 -19.33 -3.12 -9.53
CA VAL A 146 -20.01 -2.27 -10.52
C VAL A 146 -19.09 -1.14 -10.99
N MET A 147 -18.36 -0.50 -10.10
CA MET A 147 -17.42 0.57 -10.45
C MET A 147 -16.31 0.09 -11.38
N LEU A 148 -15.73 -1.10 -11.12
CA LEU A 148 -14.68 -1.67 -11.95
C LEU A 148 -15.22 -2.08 -13.33
N ILE A 149 -16.37 -2.75 -13.39
CA ILE A 149 -16.99 -3.17 -14.66
C ILE A 149 -17.38 -1.96 -15.53
N THR A 150 -17.88 -0.88 -14.92
CA THR A 150 -18.30 0.34 -15.64
C THR A 150 -17.17 1.31 -15.94
N ASN A 151 -15.93 0.99 -15.52
CA ASN A 151 -14.76 1.88 -15.60
C ASN A 151 -14.99 3.28 -14.98
N SER A 152 -15.88 3.34 -13.99
CA SER A 152 -16.22 4.60 -13.28
C SER A 152 -15.20 4.97 -12.21
N TYR A 153 -14.27 4.06 -11.92
CA TYR A 153 -13.23 4.19 -10.88
C TYR A 153 -12.42 5.49 -11.01
N ARG A 154 -11.99 5.86 -12.23
CA ARG A 154 -11.17 7.08 -12.46
C ARG A 154 -11.82 8.40 -12.03
N LYS A 155 -13.16 8.46 -12.03
CA LYS A 155 -13.88 9.67 -11.57
C LYS A 155 -13.94 9.71 -10.06
N LEU A 156 -14.20 8.55 -9.45
CA LEU A 156 -14.28 8.42 -7.99
C LEU A 156 -12.91 8.57 -7.34
N GLU A 157 -11.86 8.07 -7.94
CA GLU A 157 -10.46 8.18 -7.49
C GLU A 157 -10.08 9.62 -7.11
N ARG A 158 -10.47 10.61 -7.91
CA ARG A 158 -10.20 12.02 -7.61
C ARG A 158 -10.93 12.53 -6.37
N ILE A 159 -12.16 12.07 -6.15
CA ILE A 159 -12.95 12.41 -4.97
C ILE A 159 -12.33 11.77 -3.73
N ILE A 160 -11.99 10.49 -3.83
CA ILE A 160 -11.33 9.72 -2.77
C ILE A 160 -9.99 10.35 -2.40
N ALA A 161 -9.14 10.66 -3.38
CA ALA A 161 -7.87 11.33 -3.15
C ALA A 161 -8.05 12.67 -2.41
N GLY A 162 -9.12 13.41 -2.72
CA GLY A 162 -9.47 14.65 -2.03
C GLY A 162 -9.82 14.42 -0.55
N PHE A 163 -10.67 13.44 -0.24
CA PHE A 163 -11.05 13.11 1.14
C PHE A 163 -9.89 12.54 1.95
N VAL A 164 -9.14 11.61 1.37
CA VAL A 164 -7.94 11.04 2.02
C VAL A 164 -6.91 12.14 2.29
N SER A 165 -6.71 13.08 1.36
CA SER A 165 -5.81 14.22 1.57
C SER A 165 -6.29 15.15 2.68
N LEU A 166 -7.59 15.35 2.82
CA LEU A 166 -8.17 16.19 3.89
C LEU A 166 -7.90 15.57 5.27
N ILE A 167 -8.07 14.25 5.40
CA ILE A 167 -7.81 13.55 6.67
C ILE A 167 -6.34 13.47 6.97
N ALA A 168 -5.52 13.21 5.96
CA ALA A 168 -4.07 13.29 6.10
C ALA A 168 -3.65 14.65 6.68
N LEU A 169 -4.22 15.73 6.14
CA LEU A 169 -3.96 17.08 6.63
C LEU A 169 -4.48 17.26 8.07
N ALA A 170 -5.66 16.72 8.40
CA ALA A 170 -6.20 16.77 9.75
C ALA A 170 -5.26 16.10 10.76
N TYR A 171 -4.77 14.89 10.50
CA TYR A 171 -3.80 14.22 11.37
C TYR A 171 -2.49 15.02 11.53
N LEU A 172 -1.97 15.60 10.45
CA LEU A 172 -0.77 16.43 10.52
C LEU A 172 -0.96 17.72 11.34
N VAL A 173 -2.16 18.32 11.29
CA VAL A 173 -2.50 19.47 12.13
C VAL A 173 -2.64 19.04 13.58
N GLU A 174 -3.30 17.91 13.84
CA GLU A 174 -3.63 17.44 15.18
C GLU A 174 -2.40 17.03 16.01
N VAL A 175 -1.35 16.51 15.35
CA VAL A 175 -0.04 16.26 16.00
C VAL A 175 0.50 17.51 16.72
N ASN A 176 0.14 18.73 16.26
CA ASN A 176 0.53 19.97 16.89
C ASN A 176 -0.43 20.41 18.01
N MET A 177 -1.58 19.74 18.19
CA MET A 177 -2.59 20.08 19.19
C MET A 177 -2.52 19.19 20.44
N VAL A 178 -1.83 18.06 20.36
CA VAL A 178 -1.64 17.11 21.45
C VAL A 178 -0.24 17.24 22.05
N ASN A 179 -0.07 16.81 23.29
CA ASN A 179 1.24 16.81 23.97
C ASN A 179 2.06 15.61 23.49
N VAL A 180 2.87 15.81 22.45
CA VAL A 180 3.77 14.79 21.92
C VAL A 180 5.11 14.84 22.63
N ASP A 181 5.60 13.70 23.10
CA ASP A 181 6.99 13.56 23.52
C ASP A 181 7.89 13.40 22.30
N TRP A 182 8.35 14.53 21.74
CA TRP A 182 9.21 14.58 20.57
C TRP A 182 10.59 13.93 20.79
N ALA A 183 11.07 13.87 22.04
CA ALA A 183 12.32 13.20 22.36
C ALA A 183 12.14 11.67 22.23
N ALA A 184 11.08 11.13 22.81
CA ALA A 184 10.74 9.71 22.66
C ALA A 184 10.40 9.35 21.22
N ALA A 185 9.64 10.18 20.50
CA ALA A 185 9.35 9.97 19.08
C ALA A 185 10.63 9.98 18.23
N GLY A 186 11.55 10.90 18.50
CA GLY A 186 12.85 10.95 17.79
C GLY A 186 13.69 9.70 18.00
N ILE A 187 13.71 9.15 19.22
CA ILE A 187 14.36 7.87 19.52
C ILE A 187 13.64 6.74 18.78
N GLY A 188 12.31 6.68 18.84
CA GLY A 188 11.50 5.65 18.18
C GLY A 188 11.67 5.58 16.66
N TRP A 189 12.10 6.68 15.99
CA TRP A 189 12.40 6.63 14.55
C TRP A 189 13.76 6.01 14.23
N VAL A 190 14.72 6.01 15.13
CA VAL A 190 16.12 5.62 14.86
C VAL A 190 16.57 4.39 15.64
N ASP A 191 15.90 4.04 16.73
CA ASP A 191 16.23 2.89 17.57
C ASP A 191 15.32 1.69 17.19
N PRO A 192 15.84 0.63 16.53
CA PRO A 192 15.05 -0.53 16.13
C PRO A 192 14.77 -1.46 17.32
N ASN A 193 14.11 -0.97 18.35
CA ASN A 193 13.66 -1.79 19.46
C ASN A 193 12.49 -2.69 19.03
N ILE A 194 12.48 -3.95 19.49
CA ILE A 194 11.42 -4.92 19.27
C ILE A 194 10.82 -5.30 20.62
N PRO A 195 9.78 -4.60 21.08
CA PRO A 195 9.12 -4.92 22.32
C PRO A 195 8.58 -6.35 22.36
N ASN A 196 8.51 -6.94 23.53
CA ASN A 196 7.88 -8.26 23.69
C ASN A 196 6.45 -8.22 23.16
N THR A 197 6.02 -9.28 22.47
CA THR A 197 4.68 -9.42 21.85
C THR A 197 4.37 -8.46 20.69
N SER A 198 5.31 -7.58 20.27
CA SER A 198 5.07 -6.60 19.21
C SER A 198 5.14 -7.17 17.78
N MET A 199 5.61 -8.40 17.61
CA MET A 199 5.95 -8.94 16.28
C MET A 199 4.73 -9.01 15.35
N LEU A 200 3.54 -9.32 15.85
CA LEU A 200 2.30 -9.29 15.07
C LEU A 200 2.05 -7.87 14.51
N VAL A 201 2.15 -6.85 15.36
CA VAL A 201 1.93 -5.46 14.94
C VAL A 201 3.03 -4.98 13.99
N ILE A 202 4.29 -5.34 14.24
CA ILE A 202 5.43 -5.03 13.35
C ILE A 202 5.19 -5.61 11.94
N LEU A 203 4.80 -6.89 11.84
CA LEU A 203 4.52 -7.51 10.55
C LEU A 203 3.22 -7.00 9.92
N SER A 204 2.24 -6.60 10.74
CA SER A 204 1.04 -5.93 10.24
C SER A 204 1.40 -4.59 9.60
N ILE A 205 2.24 -3.75 10.23
CA ILE A 205 2.74 -2.51 9.63
C ILE A 205 3.51 -2.80 8.33
N LEU A 206 4.42 -3.78 8.36
CA LEU A 206 5.23 -4.14 7.20
C LEU A 206 4.34 -4.58 6.02
N GLY A 207 3.37 -5.45 6.25
CA GLY A 207 2.43 -5.94 5.24
C GLY A 207 1.51 -4.85 4.73
N ALA A 208 1.01 -4.00 5.64
CA ALA A 208 0.15 -2.86 5.32
C ALA A 208 0.88 -1.79 4.47
N VAL A 209 2.14 -1.50 4.76
CA VAL A 209 2.93 -0.50 4.02
C VAL A 209 3.38 -1.05 2.67
N ILE A 210 3.92 -2.28 2.58
CA ILE A 210 4.55 -2.76 1.35
C ILE A 210 3.58 -3.51 0.42
N MET A 211 2.48 -4.00 0.87
CA MET A 211 1.40 -4.67 0.12
C MET A 211 1.86 -5.39 -1.16
N PRO A 212 2.08 -6.71 -1.13
CA PRO A 212 2.64 -7.44 -2.28
C PRO A 212 1.80 -7.32 -3.55
N HIS A 213 0.48 -7.32 -3.46
CA HIS A 213 -0.43 -7.18 -4.61
C HIS A 213 -0.33 -5.79 -5.26
N ASN A 214 0.02 -4.72 -4.51
CA ASN A 214 0.23 -3.39 -5.05
C ASN A 214 1.53 -3.26 -5.88
N LEU A 215 2.52 -4.15 -5.68
CA LEU A 215 3.67 -4.25 -6.58
C LEU A 215 3.23 -4.73 -7.97
N PHE A 216 2.34 -5.72 -8.05
CA PHE A 216 1.75 -6.14 -9.32
C PHE A 216 0.92 -5.03 -9.96
N LEU A 217 0.05 -4.39 -9.18
CA LEU A 217 -0.82 -3.32 -9.64
C LEU A 217 -0.02 -2.12 -10.16
N HIS A 218 1.07 -1.72 -9.50
CA HIS A 218 1.89 -0.59 -9.97
C HIS A 218 2.51 -0.88 -11.33
N SER A 219 3.03 -2.08 -11.56
CA SER A 219 3.56 -2.48 -12.87
C SER A 219 2.48 -2.51 -13.97
N GLU A 220 1.22 -2.73 -13.62
CA GLU A 220 0.08 -2.67 -14.53
C GLU A 220 -0.32 -1.22 -14.84
N ILE A 221 -0.58 -0.40 -13.80
CA ILE A 221 -1.07 0.96 -13.96
C ILE A 221 -0.07 1.86 -14.68
N ILE A 222 1.23 1.67 -14.46
CA ILE A 222 2.28 2.50 -15.05
C ILE A 222 2.26 2.44 -16.59
N GLN A 223 1.80 1.33 -17.18
CA GLN A 223 1.72 1.15 -18.62
C GLN A 223 0.75 2.13 -19.27
N SER A 224 -0.26 2.61 -18.55
CA SER A 224 -1.24 3.59 -19.06
C SER A 224 -0.63 4.94 -19.45
N ARG A 225 0.64 5.21 -19.08
CA ARG A 225 1.33 6.49 -19.33
C ARG A 225 2.04 6.57 -20.67
N GLN A 226 2.10 5.50 -21.46
CA GLN A 226 2.68 5.46 -22.81
C GLN A 226 4.12 6.01 -22.85
N PHE A 227 5.03 5.38 -22.14
CA PHE A 227 6.45 5.76 -22.12
C PHE A 227 7.09 5.58 -23.48
N ASN A 228 7.95 6.54 -23.88
CA ASN A 228 8.75 6.42 -25.09
C ASN A 228 9.98 5.53 -24.83
N THR A 229 9.89 4.28 -25.27
CA THR A 229 10.96 3.28 -25.13
C THR A 229 11.99 3.31 -26.26
N GLN A 230 11.75 4.08 -27.33
CA GLN A 230 12.62 4.10 -28.51
C GLN A 230 13.81 5.05 -28.34
N ASP A 231 13.65 6.13 -27.55
CA ASP A 231 14.71 7.10 -27.29
C ASP A 231 15.30 6.91 -25.88
N PRO A 232 16.56 6.42 -25.75
CA PRO A 232 17.18 6.18 -24.46
C PRO A 232 17.28 7.43 -23.56
N ALA A 233 17.42 8.62 -24.14
CA ALA A 233 17.52 9.87 -23.37
C ALA A 233 16.16 10.25 -22.78
N ILE A 234 15.09 10.09 -23.56
CA ILE A 234 13.71 10.31 -23.11
C ILE A 234 13.33 9.27 -22.06
N MET A 235 13.61 8.00 -22.32
CA MET A 235 13.35 6.91 -21.36
C MET A 235 14.01 7.17 -20.00
N LYS A 236 15.29 7.54 -20.00
CA LYS A 236 16.02 7.84 -18.75
C LYS A 236 15.42 9.02 -17.98
N ARG A 237 14.87 10.02 -18.68
CA ARG A 237 14.16 11.14 -18.08
C ARG A 237 12.82 10.71 -17.49
N GLN A 238 12.06 9.89 -18.20
CA GLN A 238 10.77 9.36 -17.76
C GLN A 238 10.90 8.47 -16.52
N LEU A 239 11.89 7.58 -16.46
CA LEU A 239 12.22 6.78 -15.29
C LEU A 239 12.59 7.65 -14.06
N ARG A 240 13.18 8.83 -14.30
CA ARG A 240 13.47 9.78 -13.22
C ARG A 240 12.18 10.44 -12.69
N TYR A 241 11.25 10.78 -13.56
CA TYR A 241 9.98 11.38 -13.17
C TYR A 241 9.11 10.37 -12.41
N GLU A 242 9.09 9.11 -12.82
CA GLU A 242 8.44 8.02 -12.10
C GLU A 242 9.04 7.86 -10.69
N PHE A 243 10.37 7.85 -10.56
CA PHE A 243 11.01 7.79 -9.24
C PHE A 243 10.61 8.96 -8.33
N LEU A 244 10.52 10.17 -8.88
CA LEU A 244 10.06 11.34 -8.11
C LEU A 244 8.59 11.22 -7.71
N ASP A 245 7.74 10.73 -8.59
CA ASP A 245 6.33 10.44 -8.27
C ASP A 245 6.21 9.44 -7.13
N THR A 246 6.91 8.32 -7.21
CA THR A 246 6.96 7.30 -6.16
C THR A 246 7.52 7.86 -4.85
N LEU A 247 8.64 8.59 -4.88
CA LEU A 247 9.26 9.16 -3.68
C LEU A 247 8.35 10.15 -2.97
N LEU A 248 7.72 11.07 -3.70
CA LEU A 248 6.83 12.08 -3.12
C LEU A 248 5.56 11.44 -2.57
N SER A 249 4.97 10.54 -3.33
CA SER A 249 3.73 9.87 -2.97
C SER A 249 3.89 9.00 -1.74
N MET A 250 4.93 8.14 -1.70
CA MET A 250 5.21 7.29 -0.54
C MET A 250 5.70 8.09 0.67
N GLY A 251 6.41 9.21 0.43
CA GLY A 251 6.82 10.14 1.48
C GLY A 251 5.63 10.80 2.20
N ILE A 252 4.58 11.16 1.46
CA ILE A 252 3.32 11.65 2.05
C ILE A 252 2.68 10.55 2.90
N GLY A 253 2.60 9.33 2.40
CA GLY A 253 2.08 8.20 3.17
C GLY A 253 2.89 7.93 4.44
N TRP A 254 4.23 8.02 4.39
CA TRP A 254 5.08 7.93 5.58
C TRP A 254 4.72 8.97 6.65
N MET A 255 4.52 10.22 6.24
CA MET A 255 4.12 11.28 7.17
C MET A 255 2.77 10.99 7.83
N ILE A 256 1.79 10.50 7.07
CA ILE A 256 0.45 10.18 7.58
C ILE A 256 0.52 9.02 8.56
N ASN A 257 1.16 7.92 8.18
CA ASN A 257 1.29 6.73 9.02
C ASN A 257 2.07 7.05 10.32
N SER A 258 3.15 7.83 10.22
CA SER A 258 3.89 8.29 11.40
C SER A 258 3.04 9.19 12.31
N ALA A 259 2.27 10.11 11.72
CA ALA A 259 1.37 10.98 12.50
C ALA A 259 0.31 10.16 13.25
N MET A 260 -0.26 9.13 12.64
CA MET A 260 -1.23 8.26 13.31
C MET A 260 -0.62 7.51 14.50
N ILE A 261 0.58 6.95 14.36
CA ILE A 261 1.28 6.29 15.50
C ILE A 261 1.55 7.30 16.60
N ILE A 262 2.07 8.49 16.26
CA ILE A 262 2.38 9.56 17.23
C ILE A 262 1.12 10.00 17.98
N LEU A 263 0.02 10.21 17.27
CA LEU A 263 -1.25 10.59 17.88
C LEU A 263 -1.80 9.47 18.77
N ALA A 264 -1.79 8.22 18.30
CA ALA A 264 -2.24 7.08 19.10
C ALA A 264 -1.37 6.91 20.37
N ALA A 265 -0.06 7.15 20.29
CA ALA A 265 0.83 7.15 21.44
C ALA A 265 0.49 8.27 22.44
N ALA A 266 0.26 9.48 21.96
CA ALA A 266 -0.03 10.64 22.82
C ALA A 266 -1.44 10.56 23.44
N VAL A 267 -2.42 9.99 22.75
CA VAL A 267 -3.82 9.96 23.21
C VAL A 267 -4.15 8.68 23.97
N PHE A 268 -3.75 7.51 23.48
CA PHE A 268 -4.12 6.23 24.10
C PHE A 268 -3.02 5.71 25.03
N PHE A 269 -1.80 5.52 24.53
CA PHE A 269 -0.71 4.93 25.31
C PHE A 269 -0.39 5.78 26.55
N ALA A 270 -0.27 7.09 26.40
CA ALA A 270 0.03 8.00 27.52
C ALA A 270 -1.04 7.99 28.63
N HIS A 271 -2.28 7.60 28.30
CA HIS A 271 -3.39 7.54 29.25
C HIS A 271 -3.75 6.10 29.65
N GLY A 272 -3.02 5.09 29.18
CA GLY A 272 -3.28 3.68 29.48
C GLY A 272 -4.62 3.17 28.92
N ILE A 273 -5.08 3.74 27.79
CA ILE A 273 -6.33 3.35 27.13
C ILE A 273 -6.02 2.23 26.14
N GLU A 274 -6.66 1.09 26.33
CA GLU A 274 -6.57 -0.04 25.40
C GLU A 274 -7.43 0.22 24.16
N VAL A 275 -6.89 -0.07 22.99
CA VAL A 275 -7.57 0.05 21.72
C VAL A 275 -7.91 -1.35 21.20
N THR A 276 -9.21 -1.62 21.06
CA THR A 276 -9.77 -2.89 20.60
C THR A 276 -10.64 -2.76 19.36
N GLU A 277 -10.98 -1.55 18.95
CA GLU A 277 -11.84 -1.26 17.81
C GLU A 277 -11.26 -0.12 16.97
N LEU A 278 -11.41 -0.21 15.63
CA LEU A 278 -10.95 0.83 14.72
C LEU A 278 -11.74 2.14 14.90
N GLU A 279 -13.00 2.05 15.32
CA GLU A 279 -13.88 3.18 15.61
C GLU A 279 -13.27 4.14 16.63
N GLN A 280 -12.46 3.64 17.58
CA GLN A 280 -11.79 4.46 18.59
C GLN A 280 -10.81 5.48 17.99
N ALA A 281 -10.36 5.28 16.74
CA ALA A 281 -9.50 6.25 16.07
C ALA A 281 -10.17 7.62 15.84
N GLU A 282 -11.51 7.72 15.95
CA GLU A 282 -12.21 9.01 15.94
C GLU A 282 -11.76 9.93 17.07
N GLU A 283 -11.37 9.35 18.23
CA GLU A 283 -10.88 10.11 19.40
C GLU A 283 -9.63 10.92 19.06
N LEU A 284 -8.83 10.45 18.08
CA LEU A 284 -7.66 11.18 17.61
C LEU A 284 -8.04 12.50 16.93
N LEU A 285 -9.22 12.60 16.34
CA LEU A 285 -9.69 13.78 15.63
C LEU A 285 -10.54 14.71 16.52
N ARG A 286 -10.97 14.26 17.71
CA ARG A 286 -11.85 15.06 18.60
C ARG A 286 -11.25 16.39 19.05
N PRO A 287 -9.95 16.51 19.38
CA PRO A 287 -9.37 17.78 19.76
C PRO A 287 -9.50 18.86 18.68
N LEU A 288 -9.41 18.47 17.41
CA LEU A 288 -9.47 19.40 16.27
C LEU A 288 -10.90 19.75 15.85
N ILE A 289 -11.78 18.75 15.73
CA ILE A 289 -13.11 18.89 15.12
C ILE A 289 -14.28 18.60 16.06
N GLY A 290 -13.99 18.34 17.34
CA GLY A 290 -15.00 18.16 18.37
C GLY A 290 -15.99 17.03 18.05
N PRO A 291 -17.32 17.22 18.32
CA PRO A 291 -18.32 16.16 18.13
C PRO A 291 -18.50 15.64 16.70
N ALA A 292 -17.99 16.37 15.70
CA ALA A 292 -18.06 15.96 14.30
C ALA A 292 -17.00 14.90 13.95
N ALA A 293 -16.04 14.61 14.84
CA ALA A 293 -14.93 13.70 14.61
C ALA A 293 -15.38 12.32 14.11
N GLY A 294 -16.37 11.70 14.77
CA GLY A 294 -16.87 10.39 14.39
C GLY A 294 -17.46 10.34 12.97
N ILE A 295 -18.22 11.37 12.58
CA ILE A 295 -18.83 11.44 11.25
C ILE A 295 -17.75 11.64 10.18
N ILE A 296 -16.80 12.55 10.42
CA ILE A 296 -15.71 12.84 9.46
C ILE A 296 -14.79 11.64 9.33
N PHE A 297 -14.44 11.01 10.44
CA PHE A 297 -13.63 9.78 10.45
C PHE A 297 -14.34 8.67 9.66
N ALA A 298 -15.62 8.42 9.93
CA ALA A 298 -16.40 7.38 9.25
C ALA A 298 -16.53 7.63 7.74
N ILE A 299 -16.76 8.89 7.32
CA ILE A 299 -16.79 9.25 5.89
C ILE A 299 -15.44 8.92 5.23
N ALA A 300 -14.36 9.26 5.87
CA ALA A 300 -13.04 8.99 5.33
C ALA A 300 -12.70 7.52 5.28
N LEU A 301 -12.99 6.80 6.36
CA LEU A 301 -12.82 5.36 6.41
C LEU A 301 -13.63 4.67 5.30
N LEU A 302 -14.85 5.16 5.03
CA LEU A 302 -15.70 4.66 3.94
C LEU A 302 -15.05 4.86 2.58
N PHE A 303 -14.56 6.07 2.31
CA PHE A 303 -13.90 6.37 1.04
C PHE A 303 -12.57 5.66 0.89
N ALA A 304 -11.77 5.58 1.95
CA ALA A 304 -10.54 4.80 1.97
C ALA A 304 -10.82 3.32 1.67
N GLY A 305 -11.80 2.72 2.37
CA GLY A 305 -12.21 1.35 2.15
C GLY A 305 -12.73 1.08 0.73
N PHE A 306 -13.51 1.98 0.13
CA PHE A 306 -13.94 1.84 -1.27
C PHE A 306 -12.76 1.93 -2.25
N ALA A 307 -11.83 2.87 -2.03
CA ALA A 307 -10.67 3.04 -2.90
C ALA A 307 -9.79 1.80 -2.90
N SER A 308 -9.42 1.36 -1.70
CA SER A 308 -8.52 0.23 -1.53
C SER A 308 -9.19 -1.11 -1.85
N SER A 309 -10.51 -1.26 -1.62
CA SER A 309 -11.27 -2.41 -2.15
C SER A 309 -11.17 -2.50 -3.67
N ALA A 310 -11.33 -1.38 -4.38
CA ALA A 310 -11.23 -1.36 -5.82
C ALA A 310 -9.80 -1.68 -6.31
N THR A 311 -8.75 -1.11 -5.66
CA THR A 311 -7.35 -1.43 -6.01
C THR A 311 -6.99 -2.88 -5.72
N ALA A 312 -7.45 -3.47 -4.61
CA ALA A 312 -7.28 -4.89 -4.31
C ALA A 312 -7.95 -5.78 -5.36
N GLY A 313 -9.17 -5.42 -5.78
CA GLY A 313 -9.90 -6.10 -6.86
C GLY A 313 -9.18 -6.02 -8.21
N MET A 314 -8.68 -4.83 -8.58
CA MET A 314 -7.87 -4.64 -9.79
C MET A 314 -6.58 -5.46 -9.76
N ALA A 315 -5.87 -5.45 -8.63
CA ALA A 315 -4.65 -6.21 -8.45
C ALA A 315 -4.89 -7.71 -8.59
N GLY A 316 -5.89 -8.27 -7.89
CA GLY A 316 -6.23 -9.68 -7.98
C GLY A 316 -6.69 -10.09 -9.38
N ALA A 317 -7.46 -9.24 -10.06
CA ALA A 317 -7.89 -9.44 -11.43
C ALA A 317 -6.71 -9.43 -12.42
N SER A 318 -5.78 -8.47 -12.31
CA SER A 318 -4.56 -8.39 -13.11
C SER A 318 -3.62 -9.58 -12.87
N ILE A 319 -3.42 -9.98 -11.60
CA ILE A 319 -2.62 -11.15 -11.25
C ILE A 319 -3.18 -12.41 -11.88
N PHE A 320 -4.51 -12.61 -11.81
CA PHE A 320 -5.15 -13.79 -12.36
C PHE A 320 -5.12 -13.83 -13.89
N ALA A 321 -5.41 -12.71 -14.57
CA ALA A 321 -5.27 -12.59 -16.02
C ALA A 321 -3.83 -12.90 -16.47
N GLY A 322 -2.83 -12.36 -15.76
CA GLY A 322 -1.42 -12.62 -16.01
C GLY A 322 -1.00 -14.10 -15.87
N MET A 323 -1.72 -14.94 -15.09
CA MET A 323 -1.48 -16.40 -15.08
C MET A 323 -1.72 -17.08 -16.43
N PHE A 324 -2.47 -16.41 -17.32
CA PHE A 324 -2.78 -16.87 -18.66
C PHE A 324 -2.02 -16.07 -19.73
N GLY A 325 -1.19 -15.11 -19.33
CA GLY A 325 -0.47 -14.22 -20.23
C GLY A 325 -1.36 -13.16 -20.86
N GLU A 326 -2.47 -12.83 -20.21
CA GLU A 326 -3.43 -11.82 -20.63
C GLU A 326 -3.24 -10.53 -19.85
N SER A 327 -3.36 -9.38 -20.51
CA SER A 327 -3.37 -8.07 -19.87
C SER A 327 -4.71 -7.81 -19.16
N TYR A 328 -4.72 -6.90 -18.22
CA TYR A 328 -5.93 -6.52 -17.50
C TYR A 328 -6.96 -5.84 -18.42
N ASP A 329 -8.08 -6.52 -18.69
CA ASP A 329 -9.28 -5.95 -19.31
C ASP A 329 -10.53 -6.52 -18.66
N MET A 330 -11.37 -5.65 -18.08
CA MET A 330 -12.64 -6.05 -17.44
C MET A 330 -13.67 -6.63 -18.42
N LYS A 331 -13.41 -6.66 -19.72
CA LYS A 331 -14.23 -7.37 -20.70
C LYS A 331 -13.88 -8.85 -20.75
N ASP A 332 -12.65 -9.22 -20.39
CA ASP A 332 -12.15 -10.58 -20.50
C ASP A 332 -12.61 -11.47 -19.35
N PHE A 333 -12.80 -12.75 -19.66
CA PHE A 333 -13.29 -13.74 -18.70
C PHE A 333 -12.32 -13.93 -17.52
N HIS A 334 -11.01 -14.07 -17.78
CA HIS A 334 -10.04 -14.33 -16.73
C HIS A 334 -9.90 -13.12 -15.79
N THR A 335 -9.96 -11.88 -16.30
CA THR A 335 -9.95 -10.68 -15.47
C THR A 335 -11.16 -10.65 -14.53
N ARG A 336 -12.37 -10.93 -15.02
CA ARG A 336 -13.59 -11.01 -14.20
C ARG A 336 -13.55 -12.14 -13.18
N LEU A 337 -13.04 -13.29 -13.60
CA LEU A 337 -12.88 -14.43 -12.68
C LEU A 337 -11.86 -14.11 -11.59
N GLY A 338 -10.76 -13.44 -11.92
CA GLY A 338 -9.77 -12.96 -10.95
C GLY A 338 -10.37 -12.01 -9.91
N LEU A 339 -11.23 -11.07 -10.35
CA LEU A 339 -11.99 -10.21 -9.44
C LEU A 339 -12.90 -11.04 -8.51
N ALA A 340 -13.64 -12.01 -9.06
CA ALA A 340 -14.51 -12.87 -8.27
C ALA A 340 -13.70 -13.71 -7.25
N LEU A 341 -12.56 -14.28 -7.67
CA LEU A 341 -11.65 -15.04 -6.80
C LEU A 341 -10.99 -14.19 -5.72
N THR A 342 -10.93 -12.88 -5.90
CA THR A 342 -10.46 -11.94 -4.88
C THR A 342 -11.56 -11.60 -3.89
N TYR A 343 -12.78 -11.30 -4.36
CA TYR A 343 -13.85 -10.77 -3.53
C TYR A 343 -14.68 -11.85 -2.82
N VAL A 344 -15.00 -12.96 -3.51
CA VAL A 344 -15.87 -13.99 -2.94
C VAL A 344 -15.24 -14.68 -1.72
N PRO A 345 -13.97 -15.13 -1.75
CA PRO A 345 -13.33 -15.68 -0.55
C PRO A 345 -13.26 -14.68 0.60
N ALA A 346 -12.97 -13.41 0.32
CA ALA A 346 -12.95 -12.34 1.33
C ALA A 346 -14.31 -12.22 2.03
N LEU A 347 -15.41 -12.15 1.27
CA LEU A 347 -16.78 -12.09 1.82
C LEU A 347 -17.15 -13.35 2.61
N LEU A 348 -16.75 -14.54 2.13
CA LEU A 348 -17.01 -15.79 2.84
C LEU A 348 -16.30 -15.84 4.19
N LEU A 349 -15.06 -15.36 4.26
CA LEU A 349 -14.30 -15.30 5.52
C LEU A 349 -14.92 -14.32 6.52
N ILE A 350 -15.48 -13.20 6.07
CA ILE A 350 -16.11 -12.19 6.95
C ILE A 350 -17.26 -12.81 7.77
N VAL A 351 -17.97 -13.81 7.25
CA VAL A 351 -19.06 -14.49 7.97
C VAL A 351 -18.57 -15.12 9.29
N PHE A 352 -17.32 -15.52 9.36
CA PHE A 352 -16.72 -16.20 10.53
C PHE A 352 -15.96 -15.25 11.45
N ILE A 353 -15.81 -13.96 11.07
CA ILE A 353 -15.07 -12.99 11.85
C ILE A 353 -15.95 -12.42 12.96
N THR A 354 -15.48 -12.59 14.20
CA THR A 354 -16.11 -12.06 15.41
C THR A 354 -15.44 -10.75 15.89
N ASP A 355 -14.14 -10.60 15.64
CA ASP A 355 -13.35 -9.43 16.01
C ASP A 355 -12.79 -8.78 14.74
N SER A 356 -13.39 -7.65 14.38
CA SER A 356 -13.01 -6.91 13.15
C SER A 356 -11.63 -6.28 13.25
N PHE A 357 -11.23 -5.80 14.44
CA PHE A 357 -9.92 -5.15 14.61
C PHE A 357 -8.77 -6.14 14.49
N GLN A 358 -8.90 -7.29 15.16
CA GLN A 358 -7.92 -8.37 15.04
C GLN A 358 -7.86 -8.91 13.59
N ALA A 359 -9.01 -9.04 12.92
CA ALA A 359 -9.04 -9.47 11.53
C ALA A 359 -8.29 -8.52 10.59
N LEU A 360 -8.39 -7.19 10.81
CA LEU A 360 -7.59 -6.21 10.11
C LEU A 360 -6.09 -6.46 10.33
N LEU A 361 -5.65 -6.60 11.57
CA LEU A 361 -4.23 -6.84 11.90
C LEU A 361 -3.70 -8.14 11.30
N PHE A 362 -4.45 -9.24 11.44
CA PHE A 362 -4.05 -10.55 10.89
C PHE A 362 -4.00 -10.53 9.35
N SER A 363 -4.92 -9.84 8.68
CA SER A 363 -4.87 -9.72 7.23
C SER A 363 -3.60 -9.03 6.77
N GLN A 364 -3.19 -7.94 7.42
CA GLN A 364 -1.94 -7.22 7.10
C GLN A 364 -0.69 -8.05 7.43
N MET A 365 -0.68 -8.75 8.56
CA MET A 365 0.38 -9.71 8.88
C MET A 365 0.50 -10.78 7.79
N PHE A 366 -0.62 -11.31 7.29
CA PHE A 366 -0.63 -12.30 6.22
C PHE A 366 0.00 -11.77 4.92
N LEU A 367 -0.21 -10.48 4.59
CA LEU A 367 0.46 -9.83 3.46
C LEU A 367 1.98 -9.85 3.64
N SER A 368 2.46 -9.59 4.85
CA SER A 368 3.89 -9.67 5.15
C SER A 368 4.46 -11.08 4.92
N LEU A 369 3.71 -12.14 5.26
CA LEU A 369 4.13 -13.53 5.02
C LEU A 369 4.29 -13.85 3.52
N GLN A 370 3.45 -13.28 2.66
CA GLN A 370 3.54 -13.48 1.20
C GLN A 370 4.63 -12.61 0.55
N LEU A 371 4.97 -11.49 1.16
CA LEU A 371 5.85 -10.47 0.60
C LEU A 371 7.21 -10.99 0.12
N PRO A 372 7.94 -11.89 0.84
CA PRO A 372 9.18 -12.47 0.35
C PRO A 372 9.06 -13.11 -1.05
N ILE A 373 7.95 -13.83 -1.29
CA ILE A 373 7.72 -14.52 -2.56
C ILE A 373 7.63 -13.49 -3.71
N THR A 374 6.89 -12.41 -3.49
CA THR A 374 6.75 -11.32 -4.48
C THR A 374 8.08 -10.57 -4.68
N ILE A 375 8.81 -10.26 -3.61
CA ILE A 375 10.12 -9.59 -3.70
C ILE A 375 11.11 -10.43 -4.51
N PHE A 376 11.22 -11.73 -4.23
CA PHE A 376 12.14 -12.59 -4.96
C PHE A 376 11.72 -12.80 -6.42
N LEU A 377 10.43 -12.88 -6.73
CA LEU A 377 9.94 -12.85 -8.10
C LEU A 377 10.37 -11.57 -8.82
N GLN A 378 10.09 -10.42 -8.22
CA GLN A 378 10.47 -9.11 -8.77
C GLN A 378 11.97 -9.00 -9.01
N LEU A 379 12.79 -9.41 -8.05
CA LEU A 379 14.25 -9.43 -8.17
C LEU A 379 14.73 -10.33 -9.31
N TYR A 380 14.17 -11.52 -9.40
CA TYR A 380 14.50 -12.45 -10.48
C TYR A 380 14.25 -11.83 -11.85
N MET A 381 13.11 -11.16 -12.04
CA MET A 381 12.76 -10.50 -13.29
C MET A 381 13.65 -9.30 -13.59
N THR A 382 13.79 -8.37 -12.61
CA THR A 382 14.47 -7.10 -12.81
C THR A 382 16.01 -7.21 -12.85
N SER A 383 16.57 -8.29 -12.31
CA SER A 383 18.02 -8.58 -12.39
C SER A 383 18.41 -9.26 -13.69
N SER A 384 17.46 -9.84 -14.40
CA SER A 384 17.73 -10.64 -15.59
C SER A 384 17.95 -9.75 -16.82
N ARG A 385 19.14 -9.83 -17.42
CA ARG A 385 19.40 -9.19 -18.73
C ARG A 385 18.54 -9.77 -19.86
N LYS A 386 18.09 -11.02 -19.73
CA LYS A 386 17.20 -11.64 -20.69
C LYS A 386 15.80 -10.99 -20.69
N VAL A 387 15.36 -10.53 -19.51
CA VAL A 387 14.06 -9.85 -19.32
C VAL A 387 14.20 -8.36 -19.56
N MET A 388 15.18 -7.69 -18.95
CA MET A 388 15.31 -6.23 -18.87
C MET A 388 16.32 -5.64 -19.87
N GLY A 389 17.08 -6.45 -20.61
CA GLY A 389 18.12 -5.97 -21.52
C GLY A 389 19.18 -5.12 -20.81
N GLU A 390 19.42 -3.92 -21.35
CA GLU A 390 20.36 -2.93 -20.80
C GLU A 390 19.85 -2.27 -19.50
N TYR A 391 18.55 -2.35 -19.24
CA TYR A 391 17.88 -1.78 -18.08
C TYR A 391 17.86 -2.73 -16.88
N ALA A 392 18.52 -3.88 -16.94
CA ALA A 392 18.65 -4.79 -15.80
C ALA A 392 19.30 -4.09 -14.59
N ASN A 393 18.87 -4.47 -13.40
CA ASN A 393 19.37 -3.88 -12.15
C ASN A 393 20.89 -3.86 -12.08
N ARG A 394 21.45 -2.74 -11.62
CA ARG A 394 22.87 -2.63 -11.32
C ARG A 394 23.22 -3.43 -10.06
N LYS A 395 24.49 -3.81 -9.90
CA LYS A 395 24.99 -4.58 -8.74
C LYS A 395 24.53 -3.98 -7.39
N PHE A 396 24.67 -2.66 -7.23
CA PHE A 396 24.25 -1.98 -6.00
C PHE A 396 22.75 -2.12 -5.72
N THR A 397 21.92 -1.88 -6.74
CA THR A 397 20.46 -2.05 -6.65
C THR A 397 20.10 -3.50 -6.28
N ASN A 398 20.75 -4.48 -6.89
CA ASN A 398 20.53 -5.89 -6.56
C ASN A 398 20.88 -6.19 -5.10
N ILE A 399 22.05 -5.76 -4.62
CA ILE A 399 22.46 -5.98 -3.22
C ILE A 399 21.43 -5.40 -2.26
N LEU A 400 20.97 -4.18 -2.53
CA LEU A 400 20.00 -3.50 -1.70
C LEU A 400 18.65 -4.24 -1.66
N LEU A 401 18.11 -4.61 -2.83
CA LEU A 401 16.84 -5.32 -2.93
C LEU A 401 16.91 -6.75 -2.36
N TRP A 402 18.03 -7.47 -2.54
CA TRP A 402 18.27 -8.75 -1.87
C TRP A 402 18.31 -8.58 -0.35
N GLY A 403 18.96 -7.51 0.14
CA GLY A 403 18.97 -7.18 1.56
C GLY A 403 17.55 -7.00 2.11
N ILE A 404 16.68 -6.26 1.39
CA ILE A 404 15.27 -6.10 1.74
C ILE A 404 14.56 -7.46 1.81
N GLY A 405 14.67 -8.28 0.77
CA GLY A 405 14.05 -9.61 0.74
C GLY A 405 14.49 -10.51 1.90
N ILE A 406 15.78 -10.49 2.25
CA ILE A 406 16.32 -11.25 3.37
C ILE A 406 15.79 -10.73 4.70
N ILE A 407 15.79 -9.41 4.94
CA ILE A 407 15.29 -8.81 6.18
C ILE A 407 13.82 -9.18 6.39
N VAL A 408 12.98 -9.00 5.38
CA VAL A 408 11.55 -9.34 5.45
C VAL A 408 11.36 -10.84 5.73
N THR A 409 12.15 -11.70 5.08
CA THR A 409 12.08 -13.14 5.30
C THR A 409 12.46 -13.52 6.73
N ILE A 410 13.54 -12.93 7.27
CA ILE A 410 13.98 -13.18 8.65
C ILE A 410 12.91 -12.75 9.65
N MET A 411 12.30 -11.57 9.46
CA MET A 411 11.23 -11.10 10.35
C MET A 411 10.01 -12.03 10.34
N ASN A 412 9.62 -12.54 9.17
CA ASN A 412 8.51 -13.48 9.06
C ASN A 412 8.84 -14.86 9.68
N ILE A 413 10.06 -15.36 9.50
CA ILE A 413 10.50 -16.60 10.14
C ILE A 413 10.55 -16.45 11.66
N TYR A 414 10.99 -15.30 12.15
CA TYR A 414 11.03 -15.02 13.59
C TYR A 414 9.61 -15.08 14.20
N LEU A 415 8.61 -14.48 13.53
CA LEU A 415 7.21 -14.62 14.00
C LEU A 415 6.76 -16.08 14.07
N LEU A 416 7.05 -16.88 13.03
CA LEU A 416 6.61 -18.29 13.00
C LEU A 416 7.25 -19.17 14.07
N ILE A 417 8.39 -18.75 14.63
CA ILE A 417 9.13 -19.51 15.66
C ILE A 417 8.78 -19.01 17.06
N VAL A 418 8.61 -17.71 17.25
CA VAL A 418 8.53 -17.07 18.57
C VAL A 418 7.12 -16.54 18.87
N GLY A 419 6.32 -16.23 17.84
CA GLY A 419 4.93 -15.78 17.95
C GLY A 419 3.99 -16.96 18.01
#